data_10835309f89f929801da5d3f0bf418a8
#
_entry.id   10835309f89f929801da5d3f0bf418a8
#
_cell.length_a   1.000
_cell.length_b   1.000
_cell.length_c   1.000
_cell.angle_alpha   90.00
_cell.angle_beta   90.00
_cell.angle_gamma   90.00
#
_symmetry.space_group_name_H-M   'P 1'
#
loop_
_entity.id
_entity.type
_entity.pdbx_description
1 polymer ?
#
loop_
_entity_poly.entity_id
_entity_poly.type
_entity_poly.pdbx_seq_one_letter_code
_entity_poly.pdbx_strand_id
1 'polypeptide(L)'
;RNEKWVQSLVSMEDRAEKYNQRSSLIVITGPKGVGRKSLARKLERQLFESGKLVYYLGLGSLLYGVNADLKRHDAPGGWREHVRRFAEVSNLFIDAGVLLIVTAIELNQEDLDVLKTVIGEDKIQVVWVGDKVSTDISYDIHVKSRDEINEGVVKIKHLLQDRGIIFRP
;
A
#
# COMPACT_ATOMS: atom_id res chain seq x y z
N ARG A 1 -0.79 4.80 19.52
CA ARG A 1 -2.23 4.72 19.76
C ARG A 1 -2.54 5.16 21.18
N ASN A 2 -3.74 5.64 21.40
CA ASN A 2 -4.13 6.15 22.70
C ASN A 2 -4.51 5.03 23.69
N GLU A 3 -4.67 5.41 24.97
CA GLU A 3 -4.98 4.49 26.06
C GLU A 3 -6.31 3.74 25.89
N LYS A 4 -7.21 4.25 25.06
CA LYS A 4 -8.53 3.63 24.80
C LYS A 4 -8.46 2.49 23.80
N TRP A 5 -7.36 2.33 23.11
CA TRP A 5 -7.18 1.23 22.18
C TRP A 5 -6.96 -0.07 22.94
N VAL A 6 -7.82 -1.04 22.70
CA VAL A 6 -7.69 -2.34 23.35
C VAL A 6 -6.48 -3.10 22.78
N GLN A 7 -5.58 -3.50 23.67
CA GLN A 7 -4.39 -4.24 23.27
C GLN A 7 -4.71 -5.70 22.98
N SER A 8 -4.21 -6.21 21.85
CA SER A 8 -4.32 -7.61 21.51
C SER A 8 -3.33 -8.44 22.33
N LEU A 9 -3.73 -9.67 22.66
CA LEU A 9 -2.80 -10.66 23.22
C LEU A 9 -1.91 -11.30 22.15
N VAL A 10 -2.23 -11.05 20.88
CA VAL A 10 -1.43 -11.53 19.73
C VAL A 10 -0.60 -10.35 19.24
N SER A 11 0.71 -10.46 19.36
CA SER A 11 1.63 -9.40 18.92
C SER A 11 1.87 -9.45 17.41
N MET A 12 2.48 -8.38 16.88
CA MET A 12 2.93 -8.38 15.47
C MET A 12 3.99 -9.46 15.23
N GLU A 13 4.85 -9.71 16.19
CA GLU A 13 5.86 -10.77 16.10
C GLU A 13 5.21 -12.16 16.05
N ASP A 14 4.17 -12.39 16.86
CA ASP A 14 3.39 -13.63 16.82
C ASP A 14 2.81 -13.87 15.43
N ARG A 15 2.25 -12.81 14.84
CA ARG A 15 1.67 -12.87 13.49
C ARG A 15 2.73 -13.11 12.42
N ALA A 16 3.86 -12.42 12.51
CA ALA A 16 4.95 -12.58 11.56
C ALA A 16 5.49 -14.01 11.56
N GLU A 17 5.65 -14.59 12.73
CA GLU A 17 6.09 -15.97 12.88
C GLU A 17 5.06 -16.96 12.33
N LYS A 18 3.80 -16.78 12.71
CA LYS A 18 2.70 -17.66 12.28
C LYS A 18 2.47 -17.63 10.78
N TYR A 19 2.49 -16.41 10.20
CA TYR A 19 2.16 -16.21 8.80
C TYR A 19 3.39 -16.27 7.88
N ASN A 20 4.57 -16.38 8.44
CA ASN A 20 5.84 -16.41 7.70
C ASN A 20 5.98 -15.20 6.77
N GLN A 21 5.60 -14.05 7.28
CA GLN A 21 5.70 -12.75 6.58
C GLN A 21 5.58 -11.62 7.59
N ARG A 22 6.15 -10.47 7.24
CA ARG A 22 5.87 -9.23 7.96
C ARG A 22 4.84 -8.43 7.19
N SER A 23 4.02 -7.66 7.88
CA SER A 23 3.07 -6.78 7.20
C SER A 23 3.80 -5.63 6.50
N SER A 24 3.24 -5.17 5.40
CA SER A 24 3.74 -4.02 4.66
C SER A 24 2.63 -3.39 3.85
N LEU A 25 2.70 -2.08 3.68
CA LEU A 25 1.88 -1.33 2.74
C LEU A 25 2.68 -1.16 1.45
N ILE A 26 2.16 -1.67 0.35
CA ILE A 26 2.77 -1.53 -0.97
C ILE A 26 1.94 -0.52 -1.75
N VAL A 27 2.45 0.69 -1.91
CA VAL A 27 1.77 1.80 -2.56
C VAL A 27 2.16 1.81 -4.03
N ILE A 28 1.19 1.63 -4.91
CA ILE A 28 1.38 1.70 -6.37
C ILE A 28 0.67 2.95 -6.86
N THR A 29 1.43 3.94 -7.30
CA THR A 29 0.92 5.23 -7.71
C THR A 29 1.47 5.64 -9.07
N GLY A 30 0.83 6.61 -9.70
CA GLY A 30 1.16 7.10 -11.03
C GLY A 30 -0.07 7.65 -11.74
N PRO A 31 0.06 8.15 -12.97
CA PRO A 31 -1.09 8.70 -13.71
C PRO A 31 -2.11 7.63 -14.07
N LYS A 32 -3.28 8.08 -14.52
CA LYS A 32 -4.32 7.17 -15.04
C LYS A 32 -3.83 6.47 -16.31
N GLY A 33 -4.29 5.24 -16.50
CA GLY A 33 -4.09 4.52 -17.75
C GLY A 33 -2.71 3.88 -17.95
N VAL A 34 -1.83 3.95 -16.96
CA VAL A 34 -0.46 3.42 -17.07
C VAL A 34 -0.32 1.96 -16.62
N GLY A 35 -1.37 1.37 -16.04
CA GLY A 35 -1.35 -0.04 -15.63
C GLY A 35 -1.19 -0.29 -14.12
N ARG A 36 -1.47 0.70 -13.28
CA ARG A 36 -1.39 0.55 -11.82
C ARG A 36 -2.22 -0.61 -11.29
N LYS A 37 -3.48 -0.68 -11.72
CA LYS A 37 -4.41 -1.74 -11.28
C LYS A 37 -3.99 -3.10 -11.79
N SER A 38 -3.49 -3.18 -13.02
CA SER A 38 -2.99 -4.42 -13.60
C SER A 38 -1.78 -4.94 -12.82
N LEU A 39 -0.87 -4.06 -12.46
CA LEU A 39 0.29 -4.42 -11.62
C LEU A 39 -0.16 -4.92 -10.25
N ALA A 40 -1.06 -4.19 -9.60
CA ALA A 40 -1.58 -4.54 -8.28
C ALA A 40 -2.27 -5.92 -8.29
N ARG A 41 -3.11 -6.17 -9.26
CA ARG A 41 -3.83 -7.46 -9.39
C ARG A 41 -2.88 -8.63 -9.63
N LYS A 42 -1.87 -8.44 -10.48
CA LYS A 42 -0.87 -9.47 -10.73
C LYS A 42 -0.04 -9.77 -9.50
N LEU A 43 0.40 -8.73 -8.83
CA LEU A 43 1.17 -8.86 -7.60
C LEU A 43 0.36 -9.60 -6.53
N GLU A 44 -0.88 -9.19 -6.32
CA GLU A 44 -1.78 -9.84 -5.36
C GLU A 44 -1.95 -11.33 -5.68
N ARG A 45 -2.22 -11.64 -6.94
CA ARG A 45 -2.45 -13.03 -7.36
C ARG A 45 -1.21 -13.88 -7.10
N GLN A 46 -0.04 -13.41 -7.47
CA GLN A 46 1.19 -14.17 -7.28
C GLN A 46 1.56 -14.36 -5.81
N LEU A 47 1.40 -13.33 -5.00
CA LEU A 47 1.65 -13.43 -3.57
C LEU A 47 0.64 -14.38 -2.91
N PHE A 48 -0.62 -14.28 -3.29
CA PHE A 48 -1.66 -15.18 -2.79
C PHE A 48 -1.36 -16.64 -3.15
N GLU A 49 -0.99 -16.92 -4.39
CA GLU A 49 -0.64 -18.28 -4.84
C GLU A 49 0.59 -18.83 -4.14
N SER A 50 1.50 -17.97 -3.69
CA SER A 50 2.66 -18.38 -2.89
C SER A 50 2.36 -18.51 -1.39
N GLY A 51 1.09 -18.43 -1.01
CA GLY A 51 0.66 -18.66 0.38
C GLY A 51 0.72 -17.44 1.28
N LYS A 52 0.84 -16.24 0.72
CA LYS A 52 0.90 -15.03 1.52
C LYS A 52 -0.49 -14.49 1.85
N LEU A 53 -0.62 -13.85 3.01
CA LEU A 53 -1.79 -13.07 3.39
C LEU A 53 -1.66 -11.71 2.73
N VAL A 54 -2.39 -11.51 1.66
CA VAL A 54 -2.32 -10.30 0.83
C VAL A 54 -3.72 -9.83 0.49
N TYR A 55 -3.88 -8.51 0.41
CA TYR A 55 -5.15 -7.90 0.02
C TYR A 55 -4.88 -6.66 -0.82
N TYR A 56 -5.67 -6.47 -1.87
CA TYR A 56 -5.60 -5.28 -2.72
C TYR A 56 -6.76 -4.35 -2.41
N LEU A 57 -6.43 -3.10 -2.06
CA LEU A 57 -7.39 -2.04 -1.76
C LEU A 57 -7.05 -0.80 -2.58
N GLY A 58 -7.94 -0.39 -3.49
CA GLY A 58 -7.77 0.86 -4.22
C GLY A 58 -8.18 2.05 -3.35
N LEU A 59 -7.38 3.13 -3.38
CA LEU A 59 -7.72 4.35 -2.64
C LEU A 59 -9.09 4.89 -3.05
N GLY A 60 -9.38 4.88 -4.37
CA GLY A 60 -10.68 5.31 -4.89
C GLY A 60 -11.85 4.49 -4.38
N SER A 61 -11.65 3.22 -4.04
CA SER A 61 -12.72 2.35 -3.56
C SER A 61 -13.29 2.81 -2.21
N LEU A 62 -12.49 3.48 -1.39
CA LEU A 62 -12.95 4.00 -0.11
C LEU A 62 -13.95 5.15 -0.26
N LEU A 63 -13.94 5.86 -1.40
CA LEU A 63 -14.91 6.92 -1.67
C LEU A 63 -16.33 6.38 -1.82
N TYR A 64 -16.47 5.08 -2.12
CA TYR A 64 -17.77 4.42 -2.23
C TYR A 64 -18.14 3.64 -0.96
N GLY A 65 -17.29 3.68 0.06
CA GLY A 65 -17.48 3.01 1.33
C GLY A 65 -17.19 3.92 2.51
N VAL A 66 -16.08 3.65 3.21
CA VAL A 66 -15.70 4.35 4.46
C VAL A 66 -15.69 5.87 4.32
N ASN A 67 -15.24 6.39 3.16
CA ASN A 67 -15.13 7.82 2.90
C ASN A 67 -16.24 8.34 1.97
N ALA A 68 -17.40 7.69 1.95
CA ALA A 68 -18.51 8.11 1.07
C ALA A 68 -18.99 9.55 1.33
N ASP A 69 -18.86 10.02 2.57
CA ASP A 69 -19.16 11.40 2.94
C ASP A 69 -18.21 12.42 2.31
N LEU A 70 -17.01 11.99 1.87
CA LEU A 70 -16.01 12.83 1.22
C LEU A 70 -16.08 12.75 -0.31
N LYS A 71 -17.03 12.05 -0.87
CA LYS A 71 -17.12 11.72 -2.31
C LYS A 71 -17.29 12.94 -3.21
N ARG A 72 -17.83 14.02 -2.70
CA ARG A 72 -18.00 15.29 -3.42
C ARG A 72 -17.08 16.33 -2.80
N HIS A 73 -15.84 16.36 -3.25
CA HIS A 73 -14.77 17.02 -2.56
C HIS A 73 -14.53 18.43 -2.96
N ASP A 74 -15.53 19.22 -3.01
CA ASP A 74 -15.36 20.65 -3.18
C ASP A 74 -15.03 21.33 -1.85
N ALA A 75 -15.10 20.58 -0.75
CA ALA A 75 -14.76 21.09 0.57
C ALA A 75 -13.24 21.20 0.74
N PRO A 76 -12.70 22.32 1.25
CA PRO A 76 -11.29 22.44 1.57
C PRO A 76 -10.83 21.31 2.50
N GLY A 77 -9.71 20.66 2.16
CA GLY A 77 -9.15 19.58 2.95
C GLY A 77 -9.78 18.20 2.77
N GLY A 78 -10.75 18.05 1.85
CA GLY A 78 -11.41 16.76 1.60
C GLY A 78 -10.44 15.67 1.19
N TRP A 79 -9.50 15.97 0.29
CA TRP A 79 -8.48 15.01 -0.13
C TRP A 79 -7.58 14.59 1.04
N ARG A 80 -7.11 15.56 1.82
CA ARG A 80 -6.23 15.28 2.97
C ARG A 80 -6.94 14.38 3.99
N GLU A 81 -8.20 14.64 4.29
CA GLU A 81 -9.00 13.81 5.18
C GLU A 81 -9.22 12.42 4.61
N HIS A 82 -9.43 12.30 3.29
CA HIS A 82 -9.56 11.03 2.61
C HIS A 82 -8.27 10.19 2.76
N VAL A 83 -7.11 10.80 2.52
CA VAL A 83 -5.82 10.13 2.69
C VAL A 83 -5.58 9.73 4.16
N ARG A 84 -5.92 10.60 5.09
CA ARG A 84 -5.78 10.30 6.52
C ARG A 84 -6.62 9.09 6.93
N ARG A 85 -7.89 9.06 6.52
CA ARG A 85 -8.77 7.91 6.81
C ARG A 85 -8.27 6.65 6.14
N PHE A 86 -7.79 6.77 4.93
CA PHE A 86 -7.18 5.64 4.22
C PHE A 86 -5.96 5.08 4.98
N ALA A 87 -5.13 5.97 5.51
CA ALA A 87 -3.98 5.57 6.32
C ALA A 87 -4.41 4.79 7.57
N GLU A 88 -5.46 5.25 8.25
CA GLU A 88 -5.99 4.57 9.45
C GLU A 88 -6.58 3.19 9.10
N VAL A 89 -7.33 3.08 8.02
CA VAL A 89 -7.87 1.79 7.55
C VAL A 89 -6.72 0.86 7.17
N SER A 90 -5.74 1.36 6.42
CA SER A 90 -4.57 0.58 6.01
C SER A 90 -3.80 0.06 7.23
N ASN A 91 -3.69 0.88 8.26
CA ASN A 91 -2.98 0.48 9.48
C ASN A 91 -3.64 -0.70 10.20
N LEU A 92 -4.95 -0.87 10.08
CA LEU A 92 -5.64 -2.05 10.62
C LEU A 92 -5.16 -3.33 9.93
N PHE A 93 -4.99 -3.30 8.61
CA PHE A 93 -4.43 -4.44 7.86
C PHE A 93 -2.99 -4.72 8.28
N ILE A 94 -2.19 -3.66 8.46
CA ILE A 94 -0.81 -3.80 8.89
C ILE A 94 -0.74 -4.46 10.28
N ASP A 95 -1.56 -4.01 11.21
CA ASP A 95 -1.66 -4.60 12.55
C ASP A 95 -2.08 -6.08 12.47
N ALA A 96 -2.91 -6.43 11.50
CA ALA A 96 -3.37 -7.81 11.30
C ALA A 96 -2.33 -8.73 10.65
N GLY A 97 -1.18 -8.20 10.22
CA GLY A 97 -0.11 -8.99 9.61
C GLY A 97 -0.22 -9.15 8.10
N VAL A 98 -1.05 -8.37 7.43
CA VAL A 98 -1.35 -8.50 6.02
C VAL A 98 -0.38 -7.69 5.16
N LEU A 99 -0.06 -8.20 3.97
CA LEU A 99 0.55 -7.41 2.90
C LEU A 99 -0.58 -6.68 2.20
N LEU A 100 -0.66 -5.37 2.38
CA LEU A 100 -1.71 -4.55 1.78
C LEU A 100 -1.17 -3.84 0.54
N ILE A 101 -1.76 -4.12 -0.61
CA ILE A 101 -1.45 -3.45 -1.87
C ILE A 101 -2.48 -2.36 -2.07
N VAL A 102 -2.03 -1.13 -2.32
CA VAL A 102 -2.92 0.00 -2.57
C VAL A 102 -2.56 0.69 -3.87
N THR A 103 -3.56 1.16 -4.59
CA THR A 103 -3.37 1.97 -5.80
C THR A 103 -3.98 3.34 -5.59
N ALA A 104 -3.30 4.36 -6.09
CA ALA A 104 -3.77 5.73 -6.05
C ALA A 104 -3.23 6.51 -7.25
N ILE A 105 -3.97 7.53 -7.68
CA ILE A 105 -3.54 8.40 -8.78
C ILE A 105 -2.56 9.43 -8.23
N GLU A 106 -1.37 9.49 -8.83
CA GLU A 106 -0.40 10.57 -8.67
C GLU A 106 -0.25 11.12 -7.24
N LEU A 107 0.01 10.24 -6.28
CA LEU A 107 0.30 10.67 -4.92
C LEU A 107 1.57 11.52 -4.90
N ASN A 108 1.59 12.52 -4.03
CA ASN A 108 2.75 13.39 -3.81
C ASN A 108 3.41 13.08 -2.47
N GLN A 109 4.50 13.78 -2.18
CA GLN A 109 5.25 13.54 -0.94
C GLN A 109 4.43 13.87 0.31
N GLU A 110 3.58 14.89 0.27
CA GLU A 110 2.71 15.23 1.40
C GLU A 110 1.75 14.07 1.72
N ASP A 111 1.17 13.46 0.70
CA ASP A 111 0.31 12.27 0.88
C ASP A 111 1.08 11.11 1.52
N LEU A 112 2.29 10.87 1.03
CA LEU A 112 3.15 9.82 1.57
C LEU A 112 3.51 10.09 3.02
N ASP A 113 3.78 11.35 3.37
CA ASP A 113 4.12 11.72 4.75
C ASP A 113 2.97 11.44 5.72
N VAL A 114 1.73 11.64 5.28
CA VAL A 114 0.54 11.26 6.06
C VAL A 114 0.53 9.75 6.32
N LEU A 115 0.77 8.94 5.28
CA LEU A 115 0.85 7.48 5.41
C LEU A 115 1.97 7.07 6.38
N LYS A 116 3.14 7.68 6.25
CA LYS A 116 4.29 7.40 7.11
C LYS A 116 4.04 7.75 8.57
N THR A 117 3.34 8.83 8.82
CA THR A 117 2.99 9.26 10.17
C THR A 117 2.09 8.26 10.89
N VAL A 118 1.12 7.70 10.17
CA VAL A 118 0.15 6.76 10.75
C VAL A 118 0.71 5.35 10.83
N ILE A 119 1.40 4.88 9.79
CA ILE A 119 1.78 3.47 9.61
C ILE A 119 3.21 3.19 10.08
N GLY A 120 4.11 4.13 9.82
CA GLY A 120 5.54 3.94 10.04
C GLY A 120 6.29 3.79 8.72
N GLU A 121 7.40 4.50 8.60
CA GLU A 121 8.19 4.59 7.36
C GLU A 121 8.73 3.24 6.90
N ASP A 122 9.17 2.41 7.84
CA ASP A 122 9.76 1.10 7.55
C ASP A 122 8.76 0.07 7.01
N LYS A 123 7.47 0.34 7.13
CA LYS A 123 6.39 -0.56 6.68
C LYS A 123 5.78 -0.15 5.35
N ILE A 124 6.34 0.82 4.67
CA ILE A 124 5.79 1.36 3.41
C ILE A 124 6.80 1.16 2.29
N GLN A 125 6.34 0.58 1.18
CA GLN A 125 7.09 0.43 -0.06
C GLN A 125 6.35 1.19 -1.15
N VAL A 126 7.04 2.03 -1.90
CA VAL A 126 6.42 2.89 -2.91
C VAL A 126 6.87 2.48 -4.31
N VAL A 127 5.91 2.27 -5.19
CA VAL A 127 6.13 1.93 -6.59
C VAL A 127 5.49 3.02 -7.45
N TRP A 128 6.29 3.64 -8.30
CA TRP A 128 5.78 4.56 -9.31
C TRP A 128 5.60 3.82 -10.63
N VAL A 129 4.40 3.95 -11.23
CA VAL A 129 4.09 3.40 -12.55
C VAL A 129 3.84 4.55 -13.51
N GLY A 130 4.57 4.59 -14.60
CA GLY A 130 4.48 5.63 -15.62
C GLY A 130 5.85 6.01 -16.16
N ASP A 131 5.88 6.56 -17.37
CA ASP A 131 7.14 6.93 -18.04
C ASP A 131 7.93 7.94 -17.21
N LYS A 132 7.27 8.98 -16.75
CA LYS A 132 7.88 10.03 -15.93
C LYS A 132 7.25 10.09 -14.56
N VAL A 133 8.05 10.39 -13.56
CA VAL A 133 7.56 10.67 -12.22
C VAL A 133 7.04 12.11 -12.19
N SER A 134 5.72 12.26 -12.15
CA SER A 134 5.05 13.56 -12.29
C SER A 134 4.81 14.30 -10.99
N THR A 135 5.14 13.70 -9.84
CA THR A 135 5.04 14.34 -8.53
C THR A 135 6.39 14.29 -7.82
N ASP A 136 6.46 14.91 -6.65
CA ASP A 136 7.67 14.92 -5.84
C ASP A 136 7.82 13.69 -4.93
N ILE A 137 6.93 12.69 -5.06
CA ILE A 137 6.94 11.52 -4.18
C ILE A 137 8.26 10.75 -4.28
N SER A 138 8.82 10.38 -3.14
CA SER A 138 9.94 9.43 -3.11
C SER A 138 9.42 8.01 -3.36
N TYR A 139 10.16 7.24 -4.12
CA TYR A 139 9.75 5.88 -4.50
C TYR A 139 10.92 4.90 -4.39
N ASP A 140 10.58 3.63 -4.24
CA ASP A 140 11.54 2.53 -4.16
C ASP A 140 11.75 1.84 -5.51
N ILE A 141 10.68 1.76 -6.31
CA ILE A 141 10.68 1.08 -7.60
C ILE A 141 9.96 1.94 -8.63
N HIS A 142 10.50 1.99 -9.85
CA HIS A 142 9.90 2.66 -10.99
C HIS A 142 9.57 1.62 -12.07
N VAL A 143 8.31 1.52 -12.44
CA VAL A 143 7.81 0.68 -13.54
C VAL A 143 7.36 1.64 -14.65
N LYS A 144 8.09 1.69 -15.75
CA LYS A 144 7.92 2.76 -16.76
C LYS A 144 6.65 2.64 -17.59
N SER A 145 6.16 1.42 -17.84
CA SER A 145 5.01 1.23 -18.72
C SER A 145 4.31 -0.09 -18.45
N ARG A 146 3.13 -0.27 -19.08
CA ARG A 146 2.39 -1.54 -19.05
C ARG A 146 3.21 -2.73 -19.52
N ASP A 147 4.14 -2.52 -20.45
CA ASP A 147 4.97 -3.59 -20.99
C ASP A 147 5.94 -4.14 -19.96
N GLU A 148 6.20 -3.40 -18.89
CA GLU A 148 7.11 -3.77 -17.81
C GLU A 148 6.40 -4.33 -16.58
N ILE A 149 5.10 -4.61 -16.64
CA ILE A 149 4.33 -5.06 -15.46
C ILE A 149 4.89 -6.37 -14.89
N ASN A 150 5.20 -7.35 -15.74
CA ASN A 150 5.75 -8.62 -15.27
C ASN A 150 7.09 -8.44 -14.57
N GLU A 151 7.96 -7.61 -15.12
CA GLU A 151 9.23 -7.25 -14.49
C GLU A 151 9.02 -6.47 -13.20
N GLY A 152 8.01 -5.61 -13.19
CA GLY A 152 7.61 -4.84 -12.00
C GLY A 152 7.21 -5.75 -10.85
N VAL A 153 6.43 -6.79 -11.10
CA VAL A 153 6.05 -7.77 -10.08
C VAL A 153 7.31 -8.44 -9.51
N VAL A 154 8.22 -8.85 -10.36
CA VAL A 154 9.48 -9.48 -9.93
C VAL A 154 10.30 -8.54 -9.07
N LYS A 155 10.45 -7.28 -9.49
CA LYS A 155 11.18 -6.26 -8.73
C LYS A 155 10.58 -6.02 -7.35
N ILE A 156 9.25 -5.96 -7.27
CA ILE A 156 8.56 -5.77 -5.99
C ILE A 156 8.80 -6.96 -5.08
N LYS A 157 8.67 -8.17 -5.59
CA LYS A 157 8.91 -9.38 -4.79
C LYS A 157 10.34 -9.43 -4.26
N HIS A 158 11.33 -9.08 -5.09
CA HIS A 158 12.72 -9.00 -4.66
C HIS A 158 12.92 -7.95 -3.57
N LEU A 159 12.29 -6.78 -3.71
CA LEU A 159 12.36 -5.74 -2.68
C LEU A 159 11.81 -6.23 -1.35
N LEU A 160 10.66 -6.91 -1.39
CA LEU A 160 10.04 -7.48 -0.18
C LEU A 160 10.96 -8.54 0.48
N GLN A 161 11.61 -9.36 -0.33
CA GLN A 161 12.58 -10.35 0.16
C GLN A 161 13.81 -9.67 0.76
N ASP A 162 14.38 -8.70 0.07
CA ASP A 162 15.58 -8.00 0.51
C ASP A 162 15.37 -7.23 1.81
N ARG A 163 14.14 -6.77 2.05
CA ARG A 163 13.77 -6.06 3.28
C ARG A 163 13.25 -6.98 4.38
N GLY A 164 13.28 -8.29 4.16
CA GLY A 164 12.83 -9.27 5.16
C GLY A 164 11.33 -9.26 5.42
N ILE A 165 10.54 -8.75 4.48
CA ILE A 165 9.07 -8.70 4.58
C ILE A 165 8.48 -10.05 4.22
N ILE A 166 8.96 -10.66 3.13
CA ILE A 166 8.67 -12.05 2.81
C ILE A 166 9.98 -12.83 2.79
N PHE A 167 9.91 -14.10 3.13
CA PHE A 167 11.11 -14.93 3.18
C PHE A 167 11.25 -15.71 1.88
N ARG A 168 12.50 -15.97 1.50
CA ARG A 168 12.79 -16.83 0.36
C ARG A 168 12.44 -18.27 0.73
N PRO A 169 11.88 -19.04 -0.22
CA PRO A 169 11.59 -20.43 0.03
C PRO A 169 12.86 -21.25 0.26
#